data_a0af9bcce947ed55a7f60f9d74a6b34c
#
_entry.id   a0af9bcce947ed55a7f60f9d74a6b34c
#
_cell.length_a   1.000
_cell.length_b   1.000
_cell.length_c   1.000
_cell.angle_alpha   90.00
_cell.angle_beta   90.00
_cell.angle_gamma   90.00
#
_symmetry.space_group_name_H-M   'P 1'
#
loop_
_entity.id
_entity.type
_entity.pdbx_description
1 polymer ?
#
loop_
_entity_poly.entity_id
_entity_poly.type
_entity_poly.pdbx_seq_one_letter_code
_entity_poly.pdbx_strand_id
1 'polypeptide(L)'
;MFIFLLCATIAAAGCSSNVNSAGSKGNNDQAKSSVNGSSNASEQAHSIEAGTQELIVAGQEIAVTLDPVQPLTTAYLRNMGVAEALFKVNAAGEVIPELAESATAIDPTTWEIKLRSNALFWSGKAVDAEAVIASLERSRELDLQAQPFLEGMTFSAIKDDTLKVETEREHLPVPLNLSYYQTAIHNAEAKHDSVETMDMTGMYKVVQFVPKQKIVLSINENYWGEKPSIATVVHEEIADEQTRVMSILSGRSHIALNVNPSSLAQFEHNDKAAIIAAPAANTQTIYLNLNQSQLADVKVRQALSWGLDREELVVLGAEGQSVPITTWLSSNPAYAEAANAVYTKFDADKAGELLDEAGWLKDSDGLRYKDGNPLTLRLMTWGGDKALGEALQNQWNNLGIKAEVQHGDYSLIETARETGDWDATIEAWSTFGDEYALLSGQYAPEARGNFGGFNDEATNQLLAQLAGAADAEAKRKLALQINEHVAEQAPVISLFPRPQLTAISQSLHGFEVHFRQFENTITSRLTLDAQ
;
A
#
# COMPACT_ATOMS: atom_id res chain seq x y z
N MET A 1 32.41 -14.08 23.78
CA MET A 1 33.05 -15.30 24.34
C MET A 1 32.12 -16.46 24.04
N PHE A 2 32.61 -17.41 23.15
CA PHE A 2 32.08 -18.75 22.77
C PHE A 2 30.67 -18.81 22.12
N ILE A 3 30.51 -18.97 20.84
CA ILE A 3 30.68 -20.07 19.86
C ILE A 3 30.06 -21.40 20.33
N PHE A 4 28.96 -21.81 19.63
CA PHE A 4 28.82 -23.23 19.28
C PHE A 4 28.12 -23.38 17.91
N LEU A 5 28.91 -23.85 16.97
CA LEU A 5 28.55 -24.34 15.64
C LEU A 5 28.05 -25.78 15.80
N LEU A 6 26.97 -26.16 15.14
CA LEU A 6 26.70 -27.59 14.90
C LEU A 6 26.27 -27.80 13.43
N CYS A 7 27.21 -28.29 12.64
CA CYS A 7 26.98 -28.87 11.32
C CYS A 7 26.35 -30.26 11.45
N ALA A 8 25.32 -30.55 10.66
CA ALA A 8 24.91 -31.92 10.36
C ALA A 8 24.74 -32.07 8.85
N THR A 9 25.69 -32.76 8.27
CA THR A 9 25.70 -33.29 6.90
C THR A 9 24.79 -34.53 6.82
N ILE A 10 23.91 -34.60 5.82
CA ILE A 10 23.32 -35.86 5.38
C ILE A 10 23.53 -36.01 3.87
N ALA A 11 24.15 -37.15 3.55
CA ALA A 11 24.60 -37.55 2.24
C ALA A 11 23.46 -37.99 1.31
N ALA A 12 23.69 -37.75 0.04
CA ALA A 12 22.91 -38.27 -1.07
C ALA A 12 23.14 -39.77 -1.29
N ALA A 13 22.08 -40.48 -1.64
CA ALA A 13 22.20 -41.75 -2.37
C ALA A 13 21.13 -41.76 -3.47
N GLY A 14 21.58 -41.65 -4.69
CA GLY A 14 20.78 -41.87 -5.88
C GLY A 14 20.69 -43.34 -6.24
N CYS A 15 19.61 -43.73 -6.92
CA CYS A 15 19.57 -44.86 -7.83
C CYS A 15 18.60 -44.58 -8.98
N SER A 16 19.17 -44.62 -10.16
CA SER A 16 18.50 -44.61 -11.47
C SER A 16 18.18 -46.04 -11.90
N SER A 17 17.08 -46.23 -12.68
CA SER A 17 17.01 -47.17 -13.81
C SER A 17 15.64 -47.03 -14.50
N ASN A 18 15.62 -46.50 -15.65
CA ASN A 18 15.57 -46.99 -17.02
C ASN A 18 14.34 -47.87 -17.41
N VAL A 19 13.50 -47.27 -18.24
CA VAL A 19 12.95 -47.66 -19.58
C VAL A 19 12.55 -49.14 -19.78
N ASN A 20 11.29 -49.41 -20.17
CA ASN A 20 10.94 -49.77 -21.55
C ASN A 20 9.42 -49.95 -21.78
N SER A 21 9.03 -49.59 -22.98
CA SER A 21 7.75 -49.69 -23.66
C SER A 21 7.31 -51.15 -23.96
N ALA A 22 6.02 -51.40 -24.00
CA ALA A 22 5.33 -51.99 -25.15
C ALA A 22 3.89 -52.40 -24.79
N GLY A 23 3.02 -52.14 -25.69
CA GLY A 23 1.60 -52.21 -25.76
C GLY A 23 0.98 -53.62 -25.70
N SER A 24 -0.29 -53.65 -25.49
CA SER A 24 -1.30 -54.38 -26.29
C SER A 24 -2.65 -54.47 -25.54
N LYS A 25 -3.67 -54.04 -26.21
CA LYS A 25 -5.09 -54.49 -26.30
C LYS A 25 -5.66 -55.49 -25.27
N GLY A 26 -6.81 -55.15 -24.75
CA GLY A 26 -7.97 -56.03 -24.90
C GLY A 26 -8.75 -56.38 -23.64
N ASN A 27 -10.02 -56.04 -23.69
CA ASN A 27 -11.22 -56.67 -23.17
C ASN A 27 -11.67 -56.50 -21.71
N ASN A 28 -12.89 -56.00 -21.68
CA ASN A 28 -14.02 -56.22 -20.77
C ASN A 28 -13.88 -57.37 -19.76
N ASP A 29 -14.24 -57.12 -18.51
CA ASP A 29 -15.41 -57.75 -17.91
C ASP A 29 -15.86 -57.07 -16.59
N GLN A 30 -17.14 -57.13 -16.35
CA GLN A 30 -17.90 -56.59 -15.23
C GLN A 30 -17.60 -57.33 -13.93
N ALA A 31 -17.45 -56.60 -12.81
CA ALA A 31 -17.85 -57.14 -11.50
C ALA A 31 -18.33 -56.01 -10.60
N LYS A 32 -19.60 -56.07 -10.24
CA LYS A 32 -20.24 -55.26 -9.18
C LYS A 32 -19.70 -55.72 -7.83
N SER A 33 -19.30 -54.79 -6.98
CA SER A 33 -19.44 -54.96 -5.55
C SER A 33 -19.69 -53.59 -4.87
N SER A 34 -20.85 -53.52 -4.26
CA SER A 34 -21.34 -52.47 -3.38
C SER A 34 -20.55 -52.41 -2.07
N VAL A 35 -20.08 -51.24 -1.69
CA VAL A 35 -19.86 -50.90 -0.28
C VAL A 35 -20.41 -49.51 -0.02
N ASN A 36 -21.49 -49.46 0.76
CA ASN A 36 -22.05 -48.29 1.42
C ASN A 36 -21.02 -47.72 2.39
N GLY A 37 -20.75 -46.41 2.25
CA GLY A 37 -20.03 -45.61 3.23
C GLY A 37 -20.62 -44.20 3.15
N SER A 38 -21.72 -43.99 3.85
CA SER A 38 -22.39 -42.71 4.01
C SER A 38 -21.51 -41.83 4.92
N SER A 39 -20.97 -40.74 4.40
CA SER A 39 -20.58 -39.59 5.19
C SER A 39 -21.31 -38.37 4.63
N ASN A 40 -22.47 -38.08 5.22
CA ASN A 40 -23.18 -36.83 5.06
C ASN A 40 -22.34 -35.69 5.62
N ALA A 41 -21.57 -34.99 4.78
CA ALA A 41 -21.26 -33.60 5.00
C ALA A 41 -22.43 -32.83 4.41
N SER A 42 -23.31 -32.34 5.24
CA SER A 42 -24.40 -31.43 4.87
C SER A 42 -23.78 -30.12 4.38
N GLU A 43 -23.66 -29.95 3.06
CA GLU A 43 -23.65 -28.65 2.43
C GLU A 43 -25.00 -27.99 2.71
N GLN A 44 -25.06 -27.20 3.76
CA GLN A 44 -26.11 -26.18 3.88
C GLN A 44 -25.75 -25.06 2.89
N ALA A 45 -26.14 -25.25 1.63
CA ALA A 45 -26.31 -24.15 0.71
C ALA A 45 -27.40 -23.26 1.32
N HIS A 46 -27.01 -22.09 1.85
CA HIS A 46 -27.96 -21.02 2.10
C HIS A 46 -28.58 -20.67 0.74
N SER A 47 -29.83 -21.03 0.55
CA SER A 47 -30.63 -20.59 -0.58
C SER A 47 -30.84 -19.08 -0.44
N ILE A 48 -30.10 -18.29 -1.25
CA ILE A 48 -30.33 -16.85 -1.43
C ILE A 48 -31.74 -16.72 -2.04
N GLU A 49 -32.62 -16.00 -1.37
CA GLU A 49 -33.95 -15.68 -1.88
C GLU A 49 -33.81 -14.96 -3.24
N ALA A 50 -34.52 -15.40 -4.25
CA ALA A 50 -34.54 -14.82 -5.58
C ALA A 50 -35.02 -13.35 -5.49
N GLY A 51 -34.11 -12.40 -5.70
CA GLY A 51 -34.39 -10.95 -5.68
C GLY A 51 -33.38 -10.11 -4.89
N THR A 52 -32.41 -10.69 -4.17
CA THR A 52 -31.36 -9.93 -3.47
C THR A 52 -30.22 -9.62 -4.42
N GLN A 53 -29.91 -8.33 -4.59
CA GLN A 53 -28.77 -7.89 -5.39
C GLN A 53 -27.47 -8.35 -4.73
N GLU A 54 -26.62 -9.01 -5.52
CA GLU A 54 -25.30 -9.46 -5.12
C GLU A 54 -24.22 -8.62 -5.81
N LEU A 55 -23.28 -8.07 -5.04
CA LEU A 55 -22.11 -7.38 -5.55
C LEU A 55 -20.91 -8.34 -5.59
N ILE A 56 -20.36 -8.57 -6.76
CA ILE A 56 -19.18 -9.42 -6.95
C ILE A 56 -17.95 -8.55 -7.16
N VAL A 57 -16.96 -8.71 -6.29
CA VAL A 57 -15.67 -8.02 -6.33
C VAL A 57 -14.59 -9.05 -6.68
N ALA A 58 -13.85 -8.80 -7.75
CA ALA A 58 -12.67 -9.57 -8.15
C ALA A 58 -11.41 -8.86 -7.65
N GLY A 59 -10.76 -9.41 -6.63
CA GLY A 59 -9.50 -8.93 -6.07
C GLY A 59 -8.31 -9.78 -6.48
N GLN A 60 -7.11 -9.22 -6.47
CA GLN A 60 -5.88 -9.98 -6.67
C GLN A 60 -5.64 -10.96 -5.53
N GLU A 61 -5.97 -10.53 -4.32
CA GLU A 61 -5.82 -11.26 -3.07
C GLU A 61 -6.99 -10.94 -2.14
N ILE A 62 -7.26 -11.81 -1.19
CA ILE A 62 -8.19 -11.62 -0.08
C ILE A 62 -7.49 -11.93 1.24
N ALA A 63 -8.13 -11.65 2.37
CA ALA A 63 -7.62 -12.07 3.67
C ALA A 63 -7.39 -13.60 3.70
N VAL A 64 -6.26 -14.03 4.21
CA VAL A 64 -5.91 -15.47 4.33
C VAL A 64 -6.38 -16.07 5.64
N THR A 65 -6.82 -15.24 6.58
CA THR A 65 -7.32 -15.57 7.91
C THR A 65 -8.41 -14.58 8.30
N LEU A 66 -9.16 -14.87 9.35
CA LEU A 66 -10.17 -13.97 9.90
C LEU A 66 -9.68 -13.21 11.14
N ASP A 67 -8.50 -13.55 11.67
CA ASP A 67 -7.94 -12.87 12.83
C ASP A 67 -7.37 -11.50 12.44
N PRO A 68 -7.95 -10.39 12.96
CA PRO A 68 -7.60 -9.03 12.57
C PRO A 68 -6.15 -8.63 12.90
N VAL A 69 -5.46 -9.31 13.82
CA VAL A 69 -4.06 -9.02 14.15
C VAL A 69 -3.05 -9.75 13.26
N GLN A 70 -3.52 -10.52 12.28
CA GLN A 70 -2.64 -11.11 11.28
C GLN A 70 -2.35 -10.13 10.14
N PRO A 71 -1.16 -10.18 9.55
CA PRO A 71 -0.74 -9.22 8.53
C PRO A 71 -1.78 -9.04 7.40
N LEU A 72 -2.08 -7.79 7.07
CA LEU A 72 -3.00 -7.37 6.01
C LEU A 72 -4.46 -7.83 6.17
N THR A 73 -4.81 -8.63 7.18
CA THR A 73 -6.21 -9.08 7.38
C THR A 73 -7.16 -7.90 7.53
N THR A 74 -6.86 -6.95 8.42
CA THR A 74 -7.68 -5.74 8.60
C THR A 74 -7.73 -4.86 7.36
N ALA A 75 -6.68 -4.86 6.52
CA ALA A 75 -6.66 -4.13 5.26
C ALA A 75 -7.77 -4.62 4.32
N TYR A 76 -7.85 -5.93 4.11
CA TYR A 76 -8.90 -6.52 3.26
C TYR A 76 -10.29 -6.42 3.89
N LEU A 77 -10.40 -6.61 5.22
CA LEU A 77 -11.66 -6.48 5.94
C LEU A 77 -12.21 -5.04 5.89
N ARG A 78 -11.31 -4.03 5.98
CA ARG A 78 -11.69 -2.63 5.86
C ARG A 78 -12.19 -2.30 4.45
N ASN A 79 -11.50 -2.76 3.41
CA ASN A 79 -11.96 -2.60 2.02
C ASN A 79 -13.39 -3.10 1.80
N MET A 80 -13.78 -4.13 2.53
CA MET A 80 -15.09 -4.77 2.39
C MET A 80 -16.16 -4.22 3.34
N GLY A 81 -15.88 -3.17 4.13
CA GLY A 81 -16.83 -2.61 5.12
C GLY A 81 -17.11 -3.53 6.30
N VAL A 82 -16.18 -4.43 6.63
CA VAL A 82 -16.22 -5.39 7.75
C VAL A 82 -15.53 -4.82 8.98
N ALA A 83 -14.42 -4.10 8.80
CA ALA A 83 -13.64 -3.50 9.88
C ALA A 83 -13.77 -1.98 9.89
N GLU A 84 -13.86 -1.40 11.08
CA GLU A 84 -13.88 0.05 11.31
C GLU A 84 -12.79 0.43 12.32
N ALA A 85 -12.29 1.66 12.23
CA ALA A 85 -11.38 2.26 13.20
C ALA A 85 -12.11 3.34 14.04
N LEU A 86 -11.41 4.00 14.96
CA LEU A 86 -12.01 5.13 15.69
C LEU A 86 -12.25 6.33 14.78
N PHE A 87 -11.37 6.53 13.82
CA PHE A 87 -11.45 7.59 12.82
C PHE A 87 -11.23 6.99 11.43
N LYS A 88 -11.55 7.77 10.41
CA LYS A 88 -11.23 7.48 9.00
C LYS A 88 -10.77 8.74 8.29
N VAL A 89 -10.22 8.58 7.11
CA VAL A 89 -9.80 9.70 6.26
C VAL A 89 -10.79 9.82 5.10
N ASN A 90 -11.24 11.03 4.80
CA ASN A 90 -12.07 11.28 3.63
C ASN A 90 -11.22 11.50 2.35
N ALA A 91 -11.87 11.64 1.20
CA ALA A 91 -11.19 11.83 -0.08
C ALA A 91 -10.37 13.15 -0.17
N ALA A 92 -10.64 14.13 0.72
CA ALA A 92 -9.87 15.36 0.82
C ALA A 92 -8.62 15.25 1.72
N GLY A 93 -8.40 14.08 2.35
CA GLY A 93 -7.29 13.86 3.28
C GLY A 93 -7.58 14.30 4.72
N GLU A 94 -8.83 14.66 5.04
CA GLU A 94 -9.22 15.08 6.38
C GLU A 94 -9.56 13.87 7.25
N VAL A 95 -9.08 13.89 8.49
CA VAL A 95 -9.45 12.89 9.49
C VAL A 95 -10.83 13.20 10.05
N ILE A 96 -11.75 12.27 9.89
CA ILE A 96 -13.14 12.40 10.35
C ILE A 96 -13.52 11.26 11.31
N PRO A 97 -14.48 11.47 12.22
CA PRO A 97 -14.95 10.45 13.14
C PRO A 97 -15.56 9.21 12.44
N GLU A 98 -15.30 8.01 12.99
CA GLU A 98 -15.92 6.75 12.56
C GLU A 98 -16.58 6.08 13.78
N LEU A 99 -15.95 5.18 14.53
CA LEU A 99 -16.48 4.66 15.80
C LEU A 99 -16.39 5.69 16.93
N ALA A 100 -15.45 6.63 16.87
CA ALA A 100 -15.46 7.81 17.72
C ALA A 100 -16.55 8.80 17.25
N GLU A 101 -17.11 9.58 18.20
CA GLU A 101 -17.96 10.73 17.95
C GLU A 101 -17.10 12.01 17.81
N SER A 102 -16.05 12.14 18.62
CA SER A 102 -15.13 13.27 18.64
C SER A 102 -13.80 12.94 19.27
N ALA A 103 -12.78 13.78 19.03
CA ALA A 103 -11.53 13.83 19.76
C ALA A 103 -11.17 15.26 20.11
N THR A 104 -10.67 15.48 21.32
CA THR A 104 -10.25 16.79 21.82
C THR A 104 -8.86 16.68 22.45
N ALA A 105 -7.89 17.47 21.97
CA ALA A 105 -6.61 17.63 22.64
C ALA A 105 -6.84 18.47 23.91
N ILE A 106 -6.55 17.91 25.08
CA ILE A 106 -6.68 18.59 26.39
C ILE A 106 -5.42 19.39 26.67
N ASP A 107 -4.26 18.83 26.33
CA ASP A 107 -2.95 19.45 26.40
C ASP A 107 -2.04 18.81 25.32
N PRO A 108 -0.75 19.21 25.18
CA PRO A 108 0.12 18.70 24.12
C PRO A 108 0.31 17.17 24.09
N THR A 109 0.08 16.48 25.21
CA THR A 109 0.30 15.04 25.36
C THR A 109 -0.96 14.26 25.74
N THR A 110 -2.11 14.93 25.86
CA THR A 110 -3.33 14.29 26.37
C THR A 110 -4.51 14.55 25.44
N TRP A 111 -5.17 13.48 25.02
CA TRP A 111 -6.40 13.51 24.23
C TRP A 111 -7.56 12.86 24.99
N GLU A 112 -8.74 13.41 24.80
CA GLU A 112 -10.01 12.79 25.16
C GLU A 112 -10.77 12.40 23.89
N ILE A 113 -11.15 11.11 23.79
CA ILE A 113 -11.88 10.57 22.64
C ILE A 113 -13.24 10.07 23.15
N LYS A 114 -14.31 10.63 22.59
CA LYS A 114 -15.67 10.19 22.89
C LYS A 114 -16.13 9.18 21.85
N LEU A 115 -16.66 8.04 22.31
CA LEU A 115 -17.18 6.97 21.47
C LEU A 115 -18.68 7.16 21.18
N ARG A 116 -19.16 6.57 20.09
CA ARG A 116 -20.57 6.50 19.76
C ARG A 116 -21.29 5.55 20.71
N SER A 117 -22.33 6.03 21.36
CA SER A 117 -23.10 5.24 22.33
C SER A 117 -23.93 4.11 21.71
N ASN A 118 -24.13 4.11 20.39
CA ASN A 118 -24.91 3.11 19.64
C ASN A 118 -24.04 2.15 18.81
N ALA A 119 -22.70 2.22 18.93
CA ALA A 119 -21.81 1.29 18.24
C ALA A 119 -21.80 -0.06 18.95
N LEU A 120 -22.01 -1.13 18.18
CA LEU A 120 -22.04 -2.51 18.66
C LEU A 120 -21.12 -3.40 17.83
N PHE A 121 -20.49 -4.37 18.47
CA PHE A 121 -19.94 -5.53 17.79
C PHE A 121 -21.07 -6.37 17.16
N TRP A 122 -20.74 -7.24 16.22
CA TRP A 122 -21.74 -8.14 15.59
C TRP A 122 -22.48 -9.02 16.59
N SER A 123 -21.83 -9.38 17.69
CA SER A 123 -22.45 -10.11 18.81
C SER A 123 -23.52 -9.32 19.56
N GLY A 124 -23.58 -8.00 19.36
CA GLY A 124 -24.44 -7.08 20.12
C GLY A 124 -23.77 -6.53 21.39
N LYS A 125 -22.51 -6.90 21.70
CA LYS A 125 -21.72 -6.28 22.77
C LYS A 125 -21.44 -4.83 22.41
N ALA A 126 -21.52 -3.91 23.38
CA ALA A 126 -21.20 -2.50 23.18
C ALA A 126 -19.71 -2.31 22.81
N VAL A 127 -19.45 -1.35 21.94
CA VAL A 127 -18.09 -0.82 21.66
C VAL A 127 -17.83 0.28 22.68
N ASP A 128 -17.57 -0.12 23.91
CA ASP A 128 -17.24 0.78 25.02
C ASP A 128 -15.74 1.03 25.14
N ALA A 129 -15.35 1.90 26.06
CA ALA A 129 -13.96 2.32 26.24
C ALA A 129 -13.03 1.13 26.57
N GLU A 130 -13.46 0.23 27.44
CA GLU A 130 -12.67 -0.96 27.83
C GLU A 130 -12.49 -1.93 26.65
N ALA A 131 -13.54 -2.14 25.85
CA ALA A 131 -13.47 -2.98 24.66
C ALA A 131 -12.54 -2.39 23.59
N VAL A 132 -12.57 -1.07 23.40
CA VAL A 132 -11.65 -0.36 22.48
C VAL A 132 -10.21 -0.49 22.96
N ILE A 133 -9.94 -0.26 24.24
CA ILE A 133 -8.60 -0.42 24.83
C ILE A 133 -8.10 -1.86 24.62
N ALA A 134 -8.92 -2.85 24.95
CA ALA A 134 -8.55 -4.26 24.78
C ALA A 134 -8.21 -4.60 23.33
N SER A 135 -8.97 -4.04 22.37
CA SER A 135 -8.71 -4.20 20.94
C SER A 135 -7.38 -3.59 20.51
N LEU A 136 -7.11 -2.34 20.89
CA LEU A 136 -5.87 -1.63 20.53
C LEU A 136 -4.63 -2.27 21.16
N GLU A 137 -4.73 -2.70 22.43
CA GLU A 137 -3.64 -3.40 23.11
C GLU A 137 -3.36 -4.76 22.48
N ARG A 138 -4.40 -5.53 22.08
CA ARG A 138 -4.23 -6.78 21.35
C ARG A 138 -3.54 -6.54 20.01
N SER A 139 -3.92 -5.48 19.28
CA SER A 139 -3.27 -5.11 18.02
C SER A 139 -1.80 -4.72 18.27
N ARG A 140 -1.51 -3.93 19.29
CA ARG A 140 -0.14 -3.54 19.67
C ARG A 140 0.74 -4.75 20.00
N GLU A 141 0.20 -5.72 20.71
CA GLU A 141 0.94 -6.91 21.14
C GLU A 141 1.22 -7.87 20.00
N LEU A 142 0.23 -8.11 19.12
CA LEU A 142 0.25 -9.21 18.17
C LEU A 142 0.47 -8.81 16.71
N ASP A 143 0.23 -7.54 16.34
CA ASP A 143 0.42 -7.06 14.98
C ASP A 143 1.61 -6.08 14.89
N LEU A 144 2.73 -6.56 14.32
CA LEU A 144 3.92 -5.72 14.11
C LEU A 144 3.65 -4.52 13.18
N GLN A 145 2.62 -4.57 12.34
CA GLN A 145 2.23 -3.47 11.47
C GLN A 145 1.40 -2.41 12.20
N ALA A 146 0.72 -2.77 13.29
CA ALA A 146 -0.03 -1.83 14.14
C ALA A 146 0.88 -1.05 15.10
N GLN A 147 2.00 -1.65 15.53
CA GLN A 147 2.90 -1.06 16.53
C GLN A 147 3.31 0.40 16.24
N PRO A 148 3.74 0.78 15.03
CA PRO A 148 4.16 2.16 14.75
C PRO A 148 3.05 3.20 14.93
N PHE A 149 1.78 2.81 14.78
CA PHE A 149 0.64 3.71 14.93
C PHE A 149 0.18 3.84 16.38
N LEU A 150 0.57 2.91 17.25
CA LEU A 150 0.21 2.86 18.66
C LEU A 150 1.39 3.15 19.59
N GLU A 151 2.59 3.31 19.02
CA GLU A 151 3.82 3.59 19.76
C GLU A 151 3.70 4.89 20.56
N GLY A 152 4.18 4.88 21.82
CA GLY A 152 4.15 6.02 22.71
C GLY A 152 2.75 6.47 23.14
N MET A 153 1.70 5.68 22.92
CA MET A 153 0.35 5.95 23.42
C MET A 153 0.01 5.06 24.61
N THR A 154 -0.63 5.64 25.63
CA THR A 154 -1.22 4.92 26.75
C THR A 154 -2.72 5.21 26.81
N PHE A 155 -3.54 4.17 26.93
CA PHE A 155 -4.99 4.27 26.92
C PHE A 155 -5.57 4.02 28.30
N SER A 156 -6.59 4.80 28.70
CA SER A 156 -7.36 4.57 29.91
C SER A 156 -8.83 4.97 29.71
N ALA A 157 -9.76 4.25 30.35
CA ALA A 157 -11.18 4.61 30.34
C ALA A 157 -11.47 5.69 31.38
N ILE A 158 -12.11 6.78 30.96
CA ILE A 158 -12.64 7.80 31.89
C ILE A 158 -14.08 7.43 32.26
N LYS A 159 -14.86 6.99 31.27
CA LYS A 159 -16.23 6.53 31.34
C LYS A 159 -16.44 5.43 30.31
N ASP A 160 -17.59 4.78 30.33
CA ASP A 160 -17.93 3.74 29.36
C ASP A 160 -17.82 4.21 27.90
N ASP A 161 -18.11 5.48 27.62
CA ASP A 161 -18.09 6.09 26.29
C ASP A 161 -16.90 7.03 26.05
N THR A 162 -15.91 7.09 26.95
CA THR A 162 -14.85 8.09 26.88
C THR A 162 -13.48 7.52 27.22
N LEU A 163 -12.56 7.61 26.26
CA LEU A 163 -11.15 7.23 26.37
C LEU A 163 -10.28 8.46 26.68
N LYS A 164 -9.27 8.28 27.53
CA LYS A 164 -8.10 9.17 27.60
C LYS A 164 -6.93 8.49 26.90
N VAL A 165 -6.23 9.25 26.04
CA VAL A 165 -4.98 8.83 25.40
C VAL A 165 -3.88 9.78 25.85
N GLU A 166 -2.84 9.24 26.50
CA GLU A 166 -1.63 9.96 26.86
C GLU A 166 -0.52 9.57 25.87
N THR A 167 0.26 10.54 25.41
CA THR A 167 1.30 10.33 24.41
C THR A 167 2.67 10.72 24.95
N GLU A 168 3.72 9.94 24.62
CA GLU A 168 5.11 10.28 24.99
C GLU A 168 5.63 11.49 24.21
N ARG A 169 5.24 11.61 22.93
CA ARG A 169 5.58 12.74 22.07
C ARG A 169 4.49 13.81 22.13
N GLU A 170 4.88 15.06 22.37
CA GLU A 170 3.98 16.20 22.27
C GLU A 170 3.38 16.30 20.86
N HIS A 171 2.13 16.73 20.79
CA HIS A 171 1.40 16.99 19.54
C HIS A 171 1.32 15.80 18.56
N LEU A 172 1.39 14.55 19.10
CA LEU A 172 1.12 13.36 18.28
C LEU A 172 -0.29 13.44 17.70
N PRO A 173 -0.49 13.23 16.38
CA PRO A 173 -1.81 13.32 15.76
C PRO A 173 -2.62 12.04 16.03
N VAL A 174 -3.06 11.85 17.27
CA VAL A 174 -3.78 10.65 17.74
C VAL A 174 -4.95 10.25 16.85
N PRO A 175 -5.86 11.17 16.41
CA PRO A 175 -6.94 10.79 15.51
C PRO A 175 -6.47 10.24 14.16
N LEU A 176 -5.38 10.77 13.61
CA LEU A 176 -4.79 10.28 12.36
C LEU A 176 -4.23 8.87 12.54
N ASN A 177 -3.45 8.64 13.60
CA ASN A 177 -2.89 7.32 13.89
C ASN A 177 -3.98 6.27 14.13
N LEU A 178 -5.07 6.64 14.81
CA LEU A 178 -6.23 5.77 15.06
C LEU A 178 -7.24 5.73 13.89
N SER A 179 -6.83 6.19 12.69
CA SER A 179 -7.58 6.05 11.44
C SER A 179 -7.03 4.98 10.50
N TYR A 180 -5.90 4.37 10.85
CA TYR A 180 -5.29 3.34 10.01
C TYR A 180 -5.98 2.00 10.18
N TYR A 181 -6.03 1.18 9.12
CA TYR A 181 -6.67 -0.15 9.15
C TYR A 181 -6.05 -1.07 10.21
N GLN A 182 -4.76 -0.91 10.50
CA GLN A 182 -4.07 -1.68 11.55
C GLN A 182 -4.60 -1.39 12.95
N THR A 183 -5.26 -0.26 13.15
CA THR A 183 -5.90 0.11 14.43
C THR A 183 -7.40 -0.14 14.43
N ALA A 184 -7.90 -0.97 13.50
CA ALA A 184 -9.31 -1.33 13.43
C ALA A 184 -9.77 -2.04 14.70
N ILE A 185 -10.98 -1.69 15.16
CA ILE A 185 -11.55 -2.19 16.41
C ILE A 185 -12.22 -3.55 16.19
N HIS A 186 -11.86 -4.49 17.02
CA HIS A 186 -12.39 -5.85 17.06
C HIS A 186 -12.66 -6.28 18.50
N ASN A 187 -13.55 -7.24 18.71
CA ASN A 187 -13.77 -7.79 20.04
C ASN A 187 -12.58 -8.68 20.45
N ALA A 188 -11.72 -8.17 21.34
CA ALA A 188 -10.52 -8.87 21.80
C ALA A 188 -10.81 -10.19 22.55
N GLU A 189 -12.05 -10.40 23.06
CA GLU A 189 -12.47 -11.62 23.72
C GLU A 189 -12.88 -12.72 22.73
N ALA A 190 -13.13 -12.36 21.46
CA ALA A 190 -13.47 -13.29 20.40
C ALA A 190 -12.22 -14.01 19.86
N LYS A 191 -12.39 -15.24 19.36
CA LYS A 191 -11.25 -16.03 18.86
C LYS A 191 -10.84 -15.66 17.45
N HIS A 192 -11.76 -15.18 16.61
CA HIS A 192 -11.54 -14.83 15.21
C HIS A 192 -10.95 -15.98 14.34
N ASP A 193 -11.13 -17.23 14.74
CA ASP A 193 -10.60 -18.41 14.04
C ASP A 193 -11.61 -19.03 13.05
N SER A 194 -12.87 -18.62 13.12
CA SER A 194 -13.95 -19.03 12.23
C SER A 194 -14.97 -17.91 12.02
N VAL A 195 -15.88 -18.10 11.07
CA VAL A 195 -16.98 -17.17 10.80
C VAL A 195 -17.89 -16.98 12.02
N GLU A 196 -18.11 -18.04 12.80
CA GLU A 196 -18.97 -18.04 14.00
C GLU A 196 -18.32 -17.35 15.20
N THR A 197 -16.99 -17.31 15.23
CA THR A 197 -16.22 -16.74 16.35
C THR A 197 -15.67 -15.36 16.07
N MET A 198 -15.72 -14.90 14.80
CA MET A 198 -15.32 -13.56 14.41
C MET A 198 -16.32 -12.52 14.89
N ASP A 199 -15.84 -11.42 15.48
CA ASP A 199 -16.68 -10.36 16.03
C ASP A 199 -16.06 -8.97 15.79
N MET A 200 -16.61 -8.26 14.80
CA MET A 200 -16.17 -6.95 14.32
C MET A 200 -17.31 -5.93 14.47
N THR A 201 -17.15 -4.73 13.90
CA THR A 201 -18.11 -3.62 14.03
C THR A 201 -18.79 -3.24 12.72
N GLY A 202 -18.19 -3.53 11.58
CA GLY A 202 -18.56 -2.99 10.28
C GLY A 202 -19.99 -3.29 9.81
N MET A 203 -20.37 -2.60 8.72
CA MET A 203 -21.73 -2.70 8.13
C MET A 203 -22.03 -4.06 7.48
N TYR A 204 -21.00 -4.86 7.21
CA TYR A 204 -21.13 -6.23 6.72
C TYR A 204 -20.51 -7.23 7.71
N LYS A 205 -21.11 -8.43 7.75
CA LYS A 205 -20.61 -9.60 8.48
C LYS A 205 -20.11 -10.64 7.51
N VAL A 206 -19.01 -11.29 7.84
CA VAL A 206 -18.53 -12.47 7.10
C VAL A 206 -19.46 -13.64 7.41
N VAL A 207 -20.06 -14.23 6.37
CA VAL A 207 -20.96 -15.40 6.48
C VAL A 207 -20.38 -16.65 5.83
N GLN A 208 -19.37 -16.50 4.96
CA GLN A 208 -18.59 -17.60 4.41
C GLN A 208 -17.15 -17.12 4.17
N PHE A 209 -16.20 -17.97 4.51
CA PHE A 209 -14.79 -17.76 4.26
C PHE A 209 -14.15 -19.02 3.69
N VAL A 210 -13.57 -18.91 2.51
CA VAL A 210 -12.75 -19.94 1.89
C VAL A 210 -11.42 -19.32 1.54
N PRO A 211 -10.35 -19.59 2.31
CA PRO A 211 -9.03 -18.98 2.11
C PRO A 211 -8.56 -19.11 0.66
N LYS A 212 -7.99 -18.05 0.10
CA LYS A 212 -7.50 -17.96 -1.29
C LYS A 212 -8.56 -18.25 -2.36
N GLN A 213 -9.82 -18.10 -2.04
CA GLN A 213 -10.91 -18.26 -3.00
C GLN A 213 -11.93 -17.15 -2.88
N LYS A 214 -12.64 -17.05 -1.74
CA LYS A 214 -13.67 -16.04 -1.55
C LYS A 214 -14.04 -15.77 -0.10
N ILE A 215 -14.56 -14.57 0.10
CA ILE A 215 -15.28 -14.15 1.30
C ILE A 215 -16.67 -13.72 0.89
N VAL A 216 -17.70 -14.21 1.58
CA VAL A 216 -19.10 -13.81 1.38
C VAL A 216 -19.58 -13.03 2.59
N LEU A 217 -20.20 -11.90 2.32
CA LEU A 217 -20.67 -10.95 3.32
C LEU A 217 -22.18 -10.80 3.24
N SER A 218 -22.81 -10.58 4.41
CA SER A 218 -24.20 -10.13 4.53
C SER A 218 -24.29 -8.87 5.39
N ILE A 219 -25.39 -8.14 5.27
CA ILE A 219 -25.63 -6.92 6.07
C ILE A 219 -25.55 -7.24 7.57
N ASN A 220 -24.86 -6.36 8.32
CA ASN A 220 -24.91 -6.32 9.78
C ASN A 220 -26.18 -5.59 10.22
N GLU A 221 -27.18 -6.31 10.71
CA GLU A 221 -28.44 -5.73 11.16
C GLU A 221 -28.29 -4.79 12.38
N ASN A 222 -27.23 -4.96 13.14
CA ASN A 222 -26.89 -4.14 14.32
C ASN A 222 -25.97 -2.96 13.97
N TYR A 223 -25.73 -2.67 12.68
CA TYR A 223 -24.83 -1.60 12.28
C TYR A 223 -25.35 -0.24 12.76
N TRP A 224 -24.48 0.55 13.37
CA TRP A 224 -24.79 1.84 13.97
C TRP A 224 -25.04 2.95 12.95
N GLY A 225 -24.46 2.83 11.75
CA GLY A 225 -24.51 3.82 10.68
C GLY A 225 -25.61 3.54 9.65
N GLU A 226 -25.46 4.16 8.47
CA GLU A 226 -26.36 3.94 7.35
C GLU A 226 -26.19 2.54 6.79
N LYS A 227 -27.30 1.79 6.73
CA LYS A 227 -27.30 0.42 6.19
C LYS A 227 -27.11 0.44 4.68
N PRO A 228 -26.27 -0.46 4.14
CA PRO A 228 -26.10 -0.59 2.71
C PRO A 228 -27.38 -1.14 2.03
N SER A 229 -27.57 -0.78 0.76
CA SER A 229 -28.68 -1.30 -0.05
C SER A 229 -28.38 -2.69 -0.63
N ILE A 230 -27.12 -3.03 -0.82
CA ILE A 230 -26.66 -4.31 -1.39
C ILE A 230 -26.64 -5.36 -0.29
N ALA A 231 -27.46 -6.38 -0.41
CA ALA A 231 -27.65 -7.37 0.66
C ALA A 231 -26.47 -8.32 0.82
N THR A 232 -25.81 -8.69 -0.28
CA THR A 232 -24.72 -9.67 -0.31
C THR A 232 -23.53 -9.12 -1.09
N VAL A 233 -22.33 -9.29 -0.54
CA VAL A 233 -21.07 -9.00 -1.26
C VAL A 233 -20.24 -10.27 -1.31
N VAL A 234 -19.77 -10.61 -2.50
CA VAL A 234 -18.84 -11.72 -2.72
C VAL A 234 -17.50 -11.15 -3.18
N HIS A 235 -16.46 -11.30 -2.38
CA HIS A 235 -15.10 -10.93 -2.77
C HIS A 235 -14.36 -12.22 -3.16
N GLU A 236 -14.06 -12.35 -4.45
CA GLU A 236 -13.33 -13.48 -5.01
C GLU A 236 -11.86 -13.15 -5.21
N GLU A 237 -10.97 -14.08 -4.83
CA GLU A 237 -9.55 -14.00 -5.19
C GLU A 237 -9.36 -14.49 -6.63
N ILE A 238 -8.90 -13.62 -7.49
CA ILE A 238 -8.52 -13.91 -8.86
C ILE A 238 -7.11 -13.33 -9.07
N ALA A 239 -6.09 -14.12 -8.75
CA ALA A 239 -4.69 -13.66 -8.74
C ALA A 239 -4.19 -13.24 -10.13
N ASP A 240 -4.62 -13.94 -11.19
CA ASP A 240 -4.27 -13.62 -12.56
C ASP A 240 -5.03 -12.37 -13.04
N GLU A 241 -4.31 -11.34 -13.44
CA GLU A 241 -4.87 -10.03 -13.81
C GLU A 241 -5.76 -10.12 -15.05
N GLN A 242 -5.36 -10.88 -16.07
CA GLN A 242 -6.15 -11.01 -17.30
C GLN A 242 -7.48 -11.71 -17.01
N THR A 243 -7.50 -12.69 -16.12
CA THR A 243 -8.72 -13.36 -15.66
C THR A 243 -9.62 -12.38 -14.90
N ARG A 244 -9.06 -11.46 -14.07
CA ARG A 244 -9.84 -10.40 -13.40
C ARG A 244 -10.46 -9.45 -14.42
N VAL A 245 -9.68 -8.99 -15.40
CA VAL A 245 -10.16 -8.11 -16.48
C VAL A 245 -11.27 -8.80 -17.28
N MET A 246 -11.08 -10.05 -17.68
CA MET A 246 -12.12 -10.79 -18.40
C MET A 246 -13.38 -11.02 -17.57
N SER A 247 -13.26 -11.20 -16.26
CA SER A 247 -14.40 -11.34 -15.35
C SER A 247 -15.33 -10.12 -15.41
N ILE A 248 -14.77 -8.91 -15.36
CA ILE A 248 -15.58 -7.68 -15.40
C ILE A 248 -16.08 -7.36 -16.82
N LEU A 249 -15.27 -7.54 -17.86
CA LEU A 249 -15.66 -7.31 -19.25
C LEU A 249 -16.81 -8.23 -19.70
N SER A 250 -16.88 -9.45 -19.15
CA SER A 250 -18.00 -10.36 -19.39
C SER A 250 -19.26 -10.00 -18.60
N GLY A 251 -19.15 -9.13 -17.59
CA GLY A 251 -20.22 -8.79 -16.65
C GLY A 251 -20.41 -9.79 -15.51
N ARG A 252 -19.43 -10.70 -15.27
CA ARG A 252 -19.47 -11.63 -14.13
C ARG A 252 -19.18 -10.90 -12.82
N SER A 253 -18.21 -9.99 -12.77
CA SER A 253 -17.92 -9.16 -11.60
C SER A 253 -18.38 -7.72 -11.82
N HIS A 254 -18.61 -7.00 -10.71
CA HIS A 254 -19.03 -5.60 -10.70
C HIS A 254 -17.85 -4.65 -10.39
N ILE A 255 -16.83 -5.15 -9.71
CA ILE A 255 -15.57 -4.43 -9.42
C ILE A 255 -14.42 -5.39 -9.71
N ALA A 256 -13.39 -4.91 -10.42
CA ALA A 256 -12.09 -5.58 -10.52
C ALA A 256 -11.00 -4.65 -10.01
N LEU A 257 -10.37 -5.04 -8.89
CA LEU A 257 -9.33 -4.26 -8.22
C LEU A 257 -7.96 -4.52 -8.86
N ASN A 258 -7.05 -3.55 -8.75
CA ASN A 258 -5.66 -3.65 -9.17
C ASN A 258 -5.52 -4.08 -10.64
N VAL A 259 -6.15 -3.33 -11.54
CA VAL A 259 -5.98 -3.47 -12.99
C VAL A 259 -4.66 -2.81 -13.39
N ASN A 260 -3.88 -3.47 -14.24
CA ASN A 260 -2.64 -2.90 -14.74
C ASN A 260 -2.90 -1.85 -15.83
N PRO A 261 -2.07 -0.81 -15.93
CA PRO A 261 -2.18 0.17 -17.02
C PRO A 261 -2.20 -0.47 -18.42
N SER A 262 -1.43 -1.53 -18.65
CA SER A 262 -1.38 -2.27 -19.93
C SER A 262 -2.71 -2.89 -20.38
N SER A 263 -3.71 -2.99 -19.49
CA SER A 263 -5.04 -3.52 -19.82
C SER A 263 -6.05 -2.45 -20.23
N LEU A 264 -5.70 -1.16 -20.16
CA LEU A 264 -6.62 -0.03 -20.44
C LEU A 264 -7.27 -0.12 -21.82
N ALA A 265 -6.51 -0.49 -22.86
CA ALA A 265 -7.02 -0.63 -24.23
C ALA A 265 -8.19 -1.62 -24.36
N GLN A 266 -8.32 -2.59 -23.44
CA GLN A 266 -9.42 -3.57 -23.46
C GLN A 266 -10.76 -2.96 -23.05
N PHE A 267 -10.74 -1.78 -22.40
CA PHE A 267 -11.95 -1.07 -21.93
C PHE A 267 -12.42 0.04 -22.88
N GLU A 268 -11.62 0.48 -23.85
CA GLU A 268 -11.91 1.64 -24.71
C GLU A 268 -13.25 1.53 -25.47
N HIS A 269 -13.69 0.33 -25.80
CA HIS A 269 -14.93 0.09 -26.55
C HIS A 269 -15.90 -0.85 -25.82
N ASN A 270 -15.75 -0.96 -24.49
CA ASN A 270 -16.60 -1.82 -23.67
C ASN A 270 -17.76 -1.02 -23.09
N ASP A 271 -18.99 -1.47 -23.34
CA ASP A 271 -20.22 -0.84 -22.84
C ASP A 271 -20.69 -1.37 -21.48
N LYS A 272 -19.98 -2.37 -20.90
CA LYS A 272 -20.35 -2.99 -19.63
C LYS A 272 -19.49 -2.53 -18.47
N ALA A 273 -18.27 -2.13 -18.73
CA ALA A 273 -17.30 -1.76 -17.70
C ALA A 273 -16.44 -0.57 -18.12
N ALA A 274 -16.00 0.21 -17.13
CA ALA A 274 -15.08 1.32 -17.31
C ALA A 274 -13.97 1.28 -16.24
N ILE A 275 -12.82 1.89 -16.57
CA ILE A 275 -11.74 2.11 -15.60
C ILE A 275 -11.98 3.44 -14.87
N ILE A 276 -11.82 3.41 -13.55
CA ILE A 276 -11.60 4.60 -12.73
C ILE A 276 -10.14 4.61 -12.31
N ALA A 277 -9.45 5.68 -12.65
CA ALA A 277 -8.07 5.93 -12.25
C ALA A 277 -8.05 7.03 -11.16
N ALA A 278 -7.28 6.83 -10.12
CA ALA A 278 -6.99 7.85 -9.12
C ALA A 278 -5.50 7.79 -8.72
N PRO A 279 -4.86 8.93 -8.49
CA PRO A 279 -3.50 8.93 -7.94
C PRO A 279 -3.54 8.42 -6.49
N ALA A 280 -2.65 7.50 -6.15
CA ALA A 280 -2.42 7.12 -4.77
C ALA A 280 -1.58 8.17 -4.04
N ALA A 281 -1.77 8.32 -2.73
CA ALA A 281 -0.79 9.00 -1.88
C ALA A 281 0.45 8.12 -1.69
N ASN A 282 1.10 7.83 -2.79
CA ASN A 282 2.25 6.94 -2.91
C ASN A 282 3.10 7.40 -4.10
N THR A 283 4.32 7.87 -3.83
CA THR A 283 5.21 8.42 -4.85
C THR A 283 6.15 7.36 -5.40
N GLN A 284 6.14 7.19 -6.71
CA GLN A 284 7.19 6.48 -7.43
C GLN A 284 8.46 7.32 -7.40
N THR A 285 9.53 6.74 -6.85
CA THR A 285 10.73 7.49 -6.45
C THR A 285 11.99 6.69 -6.80
N ILE A 286 13.02 7.38 -7.26
CA ILE A 286 14.36 6.83 -7.40
C ILE A 286 15.15 7.19 -6.13
N TYR A 287 15.64 6.19 -5.42
CA TYR A 287 16.61 6.37 -4.33
C TYR A 287 18.01 6.30 -4.88
N LEU A 288 18.87 7.22 -4.45
CA LEU A 288 20.27 7.30 -4.84
C LEU A 288 21.17 6.92 -3.66
N ASN A 289 22.20 6.12 -3.90
CA ASN A 289 23.20 5.77 -2.89
C ASN A 289 24.29 6.85 -2.82
N LEU A 290 24.18 7.76 -1.86
CA LEU A 290 25.11 8.89 -1.71
C LEU A 290 26.51 8.47 -1.25
N ASN A 291 26.69 7.21 -0.83
CA ASN A 291 28.00 6.65 -0.49
C ASN A 291 28.82 6.28 -1.75
N GLN A 292 28.18 6.22 -2.93
CA GLN A 292 28.89 6.06 -4.19
C GLN A 292 29.53 7.37 -4.60
N SER A 293 30.84 7.32 -4.96
CA SER A 293 31.65 8.51 -5.21
C SER A 293 31.07 9.43 -6.30
N GLN A 294 30.44 8.87 -7.33
CA GLN A 294 29.80 9.63 -8.43
C GLN A 294 28.50 10.30 -7.98
N LEU A 295 27.82 9.80 -6.94
CA LEU A 295 26.56 10.32 -6.41
C LEU A 295 26.75 11.20 -5.15
N ALA A 296 27.96 11.30 -4.62
CA ALA A 296 28.27 12.16 -3.46
C ALA A 296 28.08 13.66 -3.79
N ASP A 297 28.40 14.07 -5.02
CA ASP A 297 28.23 15.45 -5.46
C ASP A 297 26.76 15.76 -5.78
N VAL A 298 26.19 16.76 -5.10
CA VAL A 298 24.81 17.20 -5.30
C VAL A 298 24.51 17.60 -6.75
N LYS A 299 25.50 18.18 -7.47
CA LYS A 299 25.32 18.58 -8.87
C LYS A 299 25.06 17.39 -9.79
N VAL A 300 25.68 16.25 -9.52
CA VAL A 300 25.40 15.01 -10.26
C VAL A 300 23.96 14.56 -10.00
N ARG A 301 23.52 14.54 -8.75
CA ARG A 301 22.16 14.17 -8.39
C ARG A 301 21.10 15.12 -8.97
N GLN A 302 21.37 16.43 -8.91
CA GLN A 302 20.54 17.44 -9.57
C GLN A 302 20.47 17.24 -11.09
N ALA A 303 21.60 16.94 -11.73
CA ALA A 303 21.66 16.67 -13.17
C ALA A 303 20.81 15.43 -13.53
N LEU A 304 20.87 14.36 -12.72
CA LEU A 304 20.00 13.20 -12.91
C LEU A 304 18.52 13.57 -12.86
N SER A 305 18.13 14.55 -12.06
CA SER A 305 16.74 15.01 -11.94
C SER A 305 16.32 15.98 -13.07
N TRP A 306 17.19 16.97 -13.43
CA TRP A 306 16.93 17.91 -14.53
C TRP A 306 16.84 17.21 -15.89
N GLY A 307 17.59 16.13 -16.07
CA GLY A 307 17.63 15.36 -17.30
C GLY A 307 16.49 14.37 -17.50
N LEU A 308 15.43 14.44 -16.67
CA LEU A 308 14.26 13.56 -16.78
C LEU A 308 13.06 14.28 -17.38
N ASP A 309 12.59 13.79 -18.50
CA ASP A 309 11.26 14.10 -19.04
C ASP A 309 10.22 13.25 -18.27
N ARG A 310 9.67 13.82 -17.21
CA ARG A 310 8.70 13.14 -16.34
C ARG A 310 7.36 12.91 -17.03
N GLU A 311 6.99 13.72 -18.03
CA GLU A 311 5.76 13.49 -18.80
C GLU A 311 5.91 12.22 -19.66
N GLU A 312 7.07 12.04 -20.32
CA GLU A 312 7.37 10.78 -21.02
C GLU A 312 7.41 9.59 -20.05
N LEU A 313 8.00 9.75 -18.85
CA LEU A 313 8.04 8.70 -17.85
C LEU A 313 6.66 8.32 -17.31
N VAL A 314 5.72 9.27 -17.18
CA VAL A 314 4.31 8.99 -16.84
C VAL A 314 3.66 8.16 -17.96
N VAL A 315 3.91 8.49 -19.23
CA VAL A 315 3.37 7.70 -20.36
C VAL A 315 3.92 6.29 -20.35
N LEU A 316 5.24 6.12 -20.18
CA LEU A 316 5.90 4.81 -20.27
C LEU A 316 5.76 3.95 -19.00
N GLY A 317 5.70 4.58 -17.83
CA GLY A 317 5.63 3.88 -16.52
C GLY A 317 4.23 3.75 -15.94
N ALA A 318 3.29 4.58 -16.40
CA ALA A 318 1.92 4.63 -15.86
C ALA A 318 0.84 4.72 -16.96
N GLU A 319 1.19 4.44 -18.24
CA GLU A 319 0.29 4.53 -19.40
C GLU A 319 -0.50 5.86 -19.45
N GLY A 320 0.12 6.97 -19.01
CA GLY A 320 -0.53 8.27 -18.93
C GLY A 320 -1.56 8.43 -17.80
N GLN A 321 -1.69 7.46 -16.90
CA GLN A 321 -2.68 7.46 -15.81
C GLN A 321 -2.17 8.13 -14.52
N SER A 322 -1.24 9.05 -14.64
CA SER A 322 -0.71 9.82 -13.52
C SER A 322 -0.32 11.23 -13.96
N VAL A 323 0.26 12.00 -13.06
CA VAL A 323 0.78 13.35 -13.32
C VAL A 323 2.24 13.43 -12.87
N PRO A 324 3.11 14.17 -13.58
CA PRO A 324 4.48 14.34 -13.16
C PRO A 324 4.56 15.14 -11.86
N ILE A 325 5.44 14.73 -10.96
CA ILE A 325 5.77 15.47 -9.74
C ILE A 325 7.27 15.52 -9.53
N THR A 326 7.75 16.54 -8.81
CA THR A 326 9.18 16.77 -8.57
C THR A 326 9.56 16.67 -7.09
N THR A 327 8.57 16.59 -6.22
CA THR A 327 8.78 16.49 -4.77
C THR A 327 7.99 15.34 -4.16
N TRP A 328 8.53 14.74 -3.11
CA TRP A 328 8.03 13.48 -2.58
C TRP A 328 6.61 13.55 -2.00
N LEU A 329 6.32 14.57 -1.17
CA LEU A 329 5.01 14.72 -0.52
C LEU A 329 3.86 15.08 -1.46
N SER A 330 4.13 15.53 -2.68
CA SER A 330 3.07 16.06 -3.57
C SER A 330 2.07 15.02 -4.07
N SER A 331 2.32 13.74 -3.89
CA SER A 331 1.27 12.71 -4.07
C SER A 331 0.24 12.70 -2.93
N ASN A 332 0.54 13.30 -1.78
CA ASN A 332 -0.45 13.53 -0.74
C ASN A 332 -1.37 14.69 -1.14
N PRO A 333 -2.70 14.51 -1.18
CA PRO A 333 -3.64 15.58 -1.57
C PRO A 333 -3.45 16.90 -0.79
N ALA A 334 -3.06 16.82 0.49
CA ALA A 334 -2.79 17.99 1.31
C ALA A 334 -1.58 18.83 0.83
N TYR A 335 -0.69 18.26 0.01
CA TYR A 335 0.56 18.87 -0.47
C TYR A 335 0.68 18.93 -1.99
N ALA A 336 -0.43 18.70 -2.72
CA ALA A 336 -0.44 18.64 -4.19
C ALA A 336 0.08 19.94 -4.85
N GLU A 337 -0.05 21.10 -4.21
CA GLU A 337 0.49 22.37 -4.68
C GLU A 337 2.02 22.40 -4.77
N ALA A 338 2.73 21.53 -4.04
CA ALA A 338 4.18 21.40 -4.10
C ALA A 338 4.68 20.49 -5.23
N ALA A 339 3.79 20.02 -6.11
CA ALA A 339 4.10 19.03 -7.14
C ALA A 339 5.29 19.43 -8.02
N ASN A 340 5.41 20.71 -8.34
CA ASN A 340 6.44 21.27 -9.23
C ASN A 340 7.21 22.43 -8.56
N ALA A 341 7.58 22.27 -7.30
CA ALA A 341 8.34 23.29 -6.56
C ALA A 341 9.76 23.48 -7.11
N VAL A 342 10.40 22.38 -7.55
CA VAL A 342 11.76 22.32 -8.13
C VAL A 342 11.69 21.51 -9.42
N TYR A 343 12.69 21.60 -10.30
CA TYR A 343 12.76 20.82 -11.55
C TYR A 343 11.48 20.93 -12.40
N THR A 344 10.97 22.15 -12.54
CA THR A 344 9.63 22.44 -13.12
C THR A 344 9.47 22.06 -14.60
N LYS A 345 10.56 21.69 -15.26
CA LYS A 345 10.60 21.23 -16.65
C LYS A 345 11.80 20.30 -16.88
N PHE A 346 11.72 19.50 -17.91
CA PHE A 346 12.88 18.80 -18.46
C PHE A 346 13.88 19.82 -19.04
N ASP A 347 15.18 19.70 -18.69
CA ASP A 347 16.23 20.58 -19.16
C ASP A 347 17.57 19.81 -19.27
N ALA A 348 17.78 19.18 -20.41
CA ALA A 348 18.98 18.39 -20.69
C ALA A 348 20.26 19.26 -20.75
N ASP A 349 20.12 20.52 -21.18
CA ASP A 349 21.27 21.45 -21.25
C ASP A 349 21.72 21.81 -19.82
N LYS A 350 20.77 22.12 -18.94
CA LYS A 350 21.05 22.36 -17.53
C LYS A 350 21.67 21.13 -16.83
N ALA A 351 21.15 19.95 -17.12
CA ALA A 351 21.74 18.69 -16.63
C ALA A 351 23.19 18.53 -17.10
N GLY A 352 23.46 18.84 -18.37
CA GLY A 352 24.79 18.81 -18.96
C GLY A 352 25.75 19.79 -18.27
N GLU A 353 25.33 21.06 -18.05
CA GLU A 353 26.11 22.06 -17.35
C GLU A 353 26.49 21.61 -15.94
N LEU A 354 25.55 21.05 -15.17
CA LEU A 354 25.81 20.57 -13.81
C LEU A 354 26.81 19.41 -13.78
N LEU A 355 26.75 18.50 -14.77
CA LEU A 355 27.74 17.42 -14.90
C LEU A 355 29.12 17.96 -15.25
N ASP A 356 29.21 18.96 -16.15
CA ASP A 356 30.47 19.63 -16.49
C ASP A 356 31.06 20.35 -15.26
N GLU A 357 30.25 21.07 -14.48
CA GLU A 357 30.65 21.72 -13.24
C GLU A 357 31.10 20.73 -12.16
N ALA A 358 30.54 19.51 -12.14
CA ALA A 358 30.97 18.42 -11.27
C ALA A 358 32.25 17.72 -11.77
N GLY A 359 32.78 18.13 -12.93
CA GLY A 359 34.01 17.60 -13.55
C GLY A 359 33.79 16.35 -14.38
N TRP A 360 32.54 15.99 -14.71
CA TRP A 360 32.20 14.89 -15.61
C TRP A 360 32.05 15.41 -17.05
N LEU A 361 33.19 15.49 -17.78
CA LEU A 361 33.24 16.08 -19.10
C LEU A 361 32.89 15.08 -20.19
N LYS A 362 32.11 15.53 -21.19
CA LYS A 362 31.72 14.70 -22.34
C LYS A 362 32.87 14.49 -23.31
N ASP A 363 33.18 13.24 -23.65
CA ASP A 363 34.24 12.89 -24.59
C ASP A 363 33.65 12.61 -26.02
N SER A 364 34.53 12.32 -26.95
CA SER A 364 34.23 12.09 -28.37
C SER A 364 33.33 10.89 -28.63
N ASP A 365 33.28 9.91 -27.72
CA ASP A 365 32.40 8.75 -27.78
C ASP A 365 30.97 9.04 -27.26
N GLY A 366 30.75 10.29 -26.78
CA GLY A 366 29.47 10.73 -26.26
C GLY A 366 29.27 10.44 -24.78
N LEU A 367 30.15 9.69 -24.11
CA LEU A 367 30.11 9.42 -22.68
C LEU A 367 30.81 10.52 -21.87
N ARG A 368 30.51 10.60 -20.58
CA ARG A 368 31.13 11.53 -19.65
C ARG A 368 32.18 10.84 -18.79
N TYR A 369 33.31 11.52 -18.63
CA TYR A 369 34.48 11.02 -17.90
C TYR A 369 34.97 12.03 -16.86
N LYS A 370 35.46 11.48 -15.72
CA LYS A 370 36.19 12.21 -14.69
C LYS A 370 37.40 11.36 -14.31
N ASP A 371 38.61 11.96 -14.37
CA ASP A 371 39.88 11.27 -14.08
C ASP A 371 40.07 9.95 -14.85
N GLY A 372 39.60 9.92 -16.10
CA GLY A 372 39.69 8.77 -17.01
C GLY A 372 38.65 7.65 -16.76
N ASN A 373 37.75 7.81 -15.77
CA ASN A 373 36.70 6.86 -15.48
C ASN A 373 35.37 7.33 -16.10
N PRO A 374 34.59 6.47 -16.75
CA PRO A 374 33.27 6.83 -17.26
C PRO A 374 32.27 7.01 -16.10
N LEU A 375 31.31 7.93 -16.27
CA LEU A 375 30.17 8.07 -15.36
C LEU A 375 29.21 6.91 -15.57
N THR A 376 29.23 5.96 -14.65
CA THR A 376 28.36 4.79 -14.66
C THR A 376 27.26 4.90 -13.61
N LEU A 377 26.07 4.36 -13.90
CA LEU A 377 24.94 4.31 -12.98
C LEU A 377 24.20 2.99 -13.15
N ARG A 378 24.14 2.17 -12.11
CA ARG A 378 23.36 0.96 -12.07
C ARG A 378 22.01 1.24 -11.40
N LEU A 379 20.91 1.10 -12.17
CA LEU A 379 19.54 1.26 -11.72
C LEU A 379 18.92 -0.11 -11.49
N MET A 380 18.52 -0.37 -10.26
CA MET A 380 17.83 -1.61 -9.89
C MET A 380 16.34 -1.41 -9.89
N THR A 381 15.60 -2.36 -10.48
CA THR A 381 14.13 -2.35 -10.59
C THR A 381 13.55 -3.71 -10.24
N TRP A 382 12.29 -3.72 -9.84
CA TRP A 382 11.56 -4.94 -9.48
C TRP A 382 10.08 -4.86 -9.87
N GLY A 383 9.36 -5.98 -9.82
CA GLY A 383 7.92 -6.00 -10.10
C GLY A 383 7.56 -5.46 -11.49
N GLY A 384 6.64 -4.52 -11.56
CA GLY A 384 6.18 -3.88 -12.80
C GLY A 384 7.09 -2.78 -13.36
N ASP A 385 8.18 -2.41 -12.68
CA ASP A 385 8.93 -1.18 -12.97
C ASP A 385 10.03 -1.36 -14.05
N LYS A 386 10.04 -2.48 -14.78
CA LYS A 386 11.07 -2.74 -15.81
C LYS A 386 11.04 -1.70 -16.94
N ALA A 387 9.87 -1.44 -17.50
CA ALA A 387 9.72 -0.47 -18.60
C ALA A 387 10.09 0.95 -18.16
N LEU A 388 9.71 1.35 -16.94
CA LEU A 388 10.13 2.62 -16.36
C LEU A 388 11.66 2.69 -16.21
N GLY A 389 12.29 1.61 -15.73
CA GLY A 389 13.75 1.51 -15.63
C GLY A 389 14.45 1.68 -16.98
N GLU A 390 13.95 1.03 -18.03
CA GLU A 390 14.48 1.14 -19.40
C GLU A 390 14.32 2.56 -19.97
N ALA A 391 13.22 3.24 -19.67
CA ALA A 391 13.00 4.64 -20.05
C ALA A 391 14.00 5.58 -19.35
N LEU A 392 14.18 5.42 -18.03
CA LEU A 392 15.18 6.17 -17.26
C LEU A 392 16.60 5.94 -17.78
N GLN A 393 16.97 4.70 -18.07
CA GLN A 393 18.25 4.35 -18.67
C GLN A 393 18.48 5.12 -19.97
N ASN A 394 17.47 5.15 -20.85
CA ASN A 394 17.56 5.85 -22.14
C ASN A 394 17.79 7.35 -21.93
N GLN A 395 17.01 7.99 -21.04
CA GLN A 395 17.14 9.43 -20.78
C GLN A 395 18.52 9.79 -20.19
N TRP A 396 19.04 9.02 -19.23
CA TRP A 396 20.38 9.24 -18.67
C TRP A 396 21.51 8.94 -19.68
N ASN A 397 21.34 7.93 -20.53
CA ASN A 397 22.31 7.66 -21.61
C ASN A 397 22.41 8.85 -22.59
N ASN A 398 21.32 9.55 -22.88
CA ASN A 398 21.32 10.77 -23.69
C ASN A 398 22.13 11.93 -23.07
N LEU A 399 22.28 11.94 -21.75
CA LEU A 399 23.17 12.88 -21.04
C LEU A 399 24.66 12.49 -21.10
N GLY A 400 24.97 11.29 -21.63
CA GLY A 400 26.33 10.73 -21.65
C GLY A 400 26.68 9.92 -20.41
N ILE A 401 25.69 9.52 -19.60
CA ILE A 401 25.85 8.63 -18.45
C ILE A 401 25.72 7.19 -18.95
N LYS A 402 26.65 6.31 -18.59
CA LYS A 402 26.51 4.89 -18.88
C LYS A 402 25.58 4.25 -17.85
N ALA A 403 24.27 4.33 -18.08
CA ALA A 403 23.27 3.76 -17.20
C ALA A 403 22.95 2.30 -17.60
N GLU A 404 22.84 1.41 -16.64
CA GLU A 404 22.52 0.00 -16.80
C GLU A 404 21.36 -0.39 -15.89
N VAL A 405 20.31 -1.06 -16.44
CA VAL A 405 19.17 -1.55 -15.67
C VAL A 405 19.43 -2.99 -15.24
N GLN A 406 19.27 -3.23 -13.94
CA GLN A 406 19.25 -4.56 -13.35
C GLN A 406 17.85 -4.84 -12.80
N HIS A 407 17.09 -5.73 -13.46
CA HIS A 407 15.74 -6.09 -13.08
C HIS A 407 15.69 -7.49 -12.45
N GLY A 408 14.97 -7.64 -11.32
CA GLY A 408 14.85 -8.93 -10.64
C GLY A 408 13.81 -8.92 -9.53
N ASP A 409 13.88 -9.92 -8.66
CA ASP A 409 13.04 -9.98 -7.45
C ASP A 409 13.48 -8.92 -6.44
N TYR A 410 12.55 -8.51 -5.55
CA TYR A 410 12.84 -7.49 -4.53
C TYR A 410 14.02 -7.84 -3.62
N SER A 411 14.23 -9.13 -3.33
CA SER A 411 15.37 -9.62 -2.55
C SER A 411 16.74 -9.23 -3.13
N LEU A 412 16.82 -8.98 -4.45
CA LEU A 412 18.03 -8.47 -5.08
C LEU A 412 18.36 -7.05 -4.58
N ILE A 413 17.34 -6.19 -4.45
CA ILE A 413 17.49 -4.82 -3.91
C ILE A 413 17.86 -4.88 -2.43
N GLU A 414 17.21 -5.74 -1.64
CA GLU A 414 17.54 -5.92 -0.22
C GLU A 414 19.00 -6.33 -0.03
N THR A 415 19.46 -7.35 -0.75
CA THR A 415 20.85 -7.81 -0.71
C THR A 415 21.83 -6.70 -1.14
N ALA A 416 21.51 -5.95 -2.18
CA ALA A 416 22.35 -4.86 -2.68
C ALA A 416 22.45 -3.72 -1.65
N ARG A 417 21.37 -3.40 -0.93
CA ARG A 417 21.37 -2.42 0.16
C ARG A 417 22.19 -2.88 1.36
N GLU A 418 22.06 -4.15 1.76
CA GLU A 418 22.86 -4.73 2.86
C GLU A 418 24.36 -4.71 2.56
N THR A 419 24.75 -4.98 1.32
CA THR A 419 26.15 -4.99 0.89
C THR A 419 26.70 -3.63 0.48
N GLY A 420 25.84 -2.62 0.26
CA GLY A 420 26.19 -1.31 -0.30
C GLY A 420 26.47 -1.34 -1.81
N ASP A 421 26.26 -2.46 -2.49
CA ASP A 421 26.56 -2.64 -3.92
C ASP A 421 25.38 -2.25 -4.82
N TRP A 422 25.01 -0.96 -4.80
CA TRP A 422 23.98 -0.37 -5.63
C TRP A 422 24.25 1.12 -5.84
N ASP A 423 23.70 1.69 -6.92
CA ASP A 423 23.77 3.13 -7.22
C ASP A 423 22.40 3.79 -7.12
N ALA A 424 21.37 3.20 -7.73
CA ALA A 424 20.00 3.70 -7.70
C ALA A 424 18.99 2.55 -7.64
N THR A 425 17.84 2.77 -6.97
CA THR A 425 16.71 1.83 -6.93
C THR A 425 15.39 2.56 -7.15
N ILE A 426 14.41 1.91 -7.80
CA ILE A 426 13.04 2.42 -7.92
C ILE A 426 12.18 1.81 -6.83
N GLU A 427 11.47 2.69 -6.10
CA GLU A 427 10.55 2.34 -5.02
C GLU A 427 9.30 3.21 -5.05
N ALA A 428 8.25 2.74 -4.39
CA ALA A 428 7.05 3.53 -4.17
C ALA A 428 6.67 3.53 -2.69
N TRP A 429 6.60 4.71 -2.08
CA TRP A 429 6.33 4.87 -0.65
C TRP A 429 5.13 5.77 -0.39
N SER A 430 4.39 5.43 0.67
CA SER A 430 3.25 6.22 1.11
C SER A 430 3.70 7.59 1.59
N THR A 431 2.96 8.63 1.17
CA THR A 431 3.18 10.03 1.54
C THR A 431 2.05 10.58 2.41
N PHE A 432 1.11 9.73 2.83
CA PHE A 432 0.03 10.10 3.74
C PHE A 432 0.31 9.58 5.14
N GLY A 433 0.29 10.47 6.12
CA GLY A 433 0.54 10.15 7.53
C GLY A 433 0.94 11.38 8.34
N ASP A 434 1.43 11.17 9.55
CA ASP A 434 2.06 12.22 10.37
C ASP A 434 3.29 12.76 9.63
N GLU A 435 3.32 14.04 9.33
CA GLU A 435 4.38 14.70 8.58
C GLU A 435 5.77 14.47 9.19
N TYR A 436 5.86 14.52 10.51
CA TYR A 436 7.12 14.26 11.17
C TYR A 436 7.56 12.81 11.00
N ALA A 437 6.68 11.85 11.24
CA ALA A 437 7.01 10.44 11.10
C ALA A 437 7.39 10.08 9.66
N LEU A 438 6.67 10.63 8.67
CA LEU A 438 6.95 10.41 7.24
C LEU A 438 8.32 10.99 6.85
N LEU A 439 8.55 12.27 7.13
CA LEU A 439 9.76 12.97 6.69
C LEU A 439 11.00 12.54 7.48
N SER A 440 10.87 12.35 8.80
CA SER A 440 11.98 11.83 9.61
C SER A 440 12.29 10.37 9.26
N GLY A 441 11.29 9.56 9.01
CA GLY A 441 11.45 8.16 8.59
C GLY A 441 12.17 7.99 7.26
N GLN A 442 12.18 9.02 6.41
CA GLN A 442 12.86 9.02 5.11
C GLN A 442 14.22 9.74 5.15
N TYR A 443 14.35 10.84 5.92
CA TYR A 443 15.46 11.77 5.74
C TYR A 443 16.32 11.98 7.00
N ALA A 444 15.90 11.52 8.18
CA ALA A 444 16.79 11.55 9.34
C ALA A 444 17.98 10.59 9.13
N PRO A 445 19.19 10.91 9.63
CA PRO A 445 20.42 10.14 9.36
C PRO A 445 20.30 8.64 9.66
N GLU A 446 19.65 8.28 10.77
CA GLU A 446 19.48 6.90 11.23
C GLU A 446 18.12 6.30 10.81
N ALA A 447 17.39 6.99 9.92
CA ALA A 447 16.07 6.55 9.53
C ALA A 447 16.12 5.29 8.67
N ARG A 448 15.17 4.38 8.91
CA ARG A 448 15.06 3.11 8.21
C ARG A 448 14.81 3.26 6.70
N GLY A 449 14.14 4.35 6.27
CA GLY A 449 13.89 4.68 4.87
C GLY A 449 15.02 5.48 4.21
N ASN A 450 16.03 5.91 4.97
CA ASN A 450 17.19 6.64 4.44
C ASN A 450 18.24 5.68 3.84
N PHE A 451 17.84 4.96 2.80
CA PHE A 451 18.68 3.92 2.18
C PHE A 451 19.99 4.48 1.60
N GLY A 452 19.97 5.70 1.11
CA GLY A 452 21.09 6.35 0.43
C GLY A 452 22.12 6.98 1.36
N GLY A 453 21.88 7.02 2.67
CA GLY A 453 22.80 7.64 3.65
C GLY A 453 22.79 9.18 3.59
N PHE A 454 21.65 9.78 3.27
CA PHE A 454 21.48 11.24 3.28
C PHE A 454 21.67 11.80 4.68
N ASN A 455 22.50 12.83 4.82
CA ASN A 455 22.70 13.54 6.09
C ASN A 455 22.99 15.00 5.79
N ASP A 456 22.02 15.86 6.00
CA ASP A 456 22.09 17.29 5.74
C ASP A 456 21.66 18.07 6.97
N GLU A 457 22.52 19.00 7.43
CA GLU A 457 22.31 19.76 8.67
C GLU A 457 21.04 20.61 8.64
N ALA A 458 20.72 21.23 7.49
CA ALA A 458 19.52 22.06 7.36
C ALA A 458 18.24 21.20 7.43
N THR A 459 18.26 20.03 6.79
CA THR A 459 17.15 19.05 6.91
C THR A 459 16.97 18.59 8.34
N ASN A 460 18.06 18.26 9.04
CA ASN A 460 18.01 17.82 10.45
C ASN A 460 17.44 18.90 11.37
N GLN A 461 17.81 20.17 11.16
CA GLN A 461 17.24 21.29 11.91
C GLN A 461 15.76 21.51 11.63
N LEU A 462 15.33 21.41 10.38
CA LEU A 462 13.93 21.51 10.00
C LEU A 462 13.09 20.36 10.58
N LEU A 463 13.60 19.13 10.56
CA LEU A 463 12.97 17.97 11.19
C LEU A 463 12.79 18.17 12.70
N ALA A 464 13.80 18.71 13.39
CA ALA A 464 13.72 19.03 14.81
C ALA A 464 12.64 20.11 15.11
N GLN A 465 12.52 21.13 14.24
CA GLN A 465 11.46 22.13 14.35
C GLN A 465 10.08 21.51 14.11
N LEU A 466 9.95 20.61 13.11
CA LEU A 466 8.70 19.91 12.80
C LEU A 466 8.24 19.02 13.95
N ALA A 467 9.18 18.35 14.63
CA ALA A 467 8.88 17.53 15.81
C ALA A 467 8.21 18.33 16.94
N GLY A 468 8.62 19.61 17.13
CA GLY A 468 8.09 20.51 18.16
C GLY A 468 6.94 21.41 17.70
N ALA A 469 6.48 21.30 16.45
CA ALA A 469 5.42 22.17 15.93
C ALA A 469 4.06 21.81 16.55
N ALA A 470 3.39 22.82 17.13
CA ALA A 470 2.16 22.62 17.89
C ALA A 470 0.89 22.60 17.03
N ASP A 471 0.84 23.39 15.98
CA ASP A 471 -0.36 23.54 15.16
C ASP A 471 -0.17 23.03 13.72
N ALA A 472 -1.28 22.70 13.09
CA ALA A 472 -1.30 22.09 11.75
C ALA A 472 -0.71 23.01 10.66
N GLU A 473 -0.86 24.34 10.78
CA GLU A 473 -0.32 25.30 9.80
C GLU A 473 1.21 25.35 9.88
N ALA A 474 1.75 25.41 11.10
CA ALA A 474 3.21 25.34 11.33
C ALA A 474 3.80 24.02 10.82
N LYS A 475 3.17 22.87 11.13
CA LYS A 475 3.57 21.56 10.61
C LYS A 475 3.57 21.53 9.10
N ARG A 476 2.47 21.94 8.48
CA ARG A 476 2.35 22.02 7.02
C ARG A 476 3.46 22.87 6.40
N LYS A 477 3.71 24.07 6.93
CA LYS A 477 4.75 24.96 6.43
C LYS A 477 6.14 24.33 6.52
N LEU A 478 6.47 23.72 7.65
CA LEU A 478 7.76 23.05 7.84
C LEU A 478 7.89 21.82 6.93
N ALA A 479 6.83 21.04 6.77
CA ALA A 479 6.82 19.90 5.86
C ALA A 479 7.06 20.32 4.41
N LEU A 480 6.46 21.42 3.94
CA LEU A 480 6.71 21.99 2.62
C LEU A 480 8.17 22.47 2.48
N GLN A 481 8.72 23.14 3.49
CA GLN A 481 10.12 23.59 3.47
C GLN A 481 11.10 22.41 3.40
N ILE A 482 10.87 21.35 4.19
CA ILE A 482 11.68 20.13 4.14
C ILE A 482 11.58 19.49 2.76
N ASN A 483 10.35 19.34 2.25
CA ASN A 483 10.09 18.69 0.97
C ASN A 483 10.79 19.41 -0.21
N GLU A 484 10.78 20.74 -0.24
CA GLU A 484 11.46 21.56 -1.25
C GLU A 484 12.98 21.47 -1.10
N HIS A 485 13.50 21.68 0.13
CA HIS A 485 14.94 21.62 0.39
C HIS A 485 15.55 20.25 0.07
N VAL A 486 14.88 19.17 0.46
CA VAL A 486 15.32 17.80 0.14
C VAL A 486 15.27 17.54 -1.38
N ALA A 487 14.28 18.06 -2.08
CA ALA A 487 14.24 17.94 -3.55
C ALA A 487 15.44 18.65 -4.19
N GLU A 488 15.86 19.82 -3.69
CA GLU A 488 17.07 20.51 -4.16
C GLU A 488 18.34 19.72 -3.86
N GLN A 489 18.44 19.02 -2.73
CA GLN A 489 19.56 18.15 -2.40
C GLN A 489 19.55 16.83 -3.20
N ALA A 490 18.41 16.48 -3.77
CA ALA A 490 18.18 15.30 -4.60
C ALA A 490 18.75 13.97 -4.03
N PRO A 491 18.55 13.62 -2.76
CA PRO A 491 18.90 12.28 -2.29
C PRO A 491 17.96 11.23 -2.87
N VAL A 492 16.76 11.67 -3.23
CA VAL A 492 15.72 10.92 -3.95
C VAL A 492 15.19 11.75 -5.11
N ILE A 493 14.72 11.11 -6.17
CA ILE A 493 14.13 11.77 -7.33
C ILE A 493 12.68 11.30 -7.47
N SER A 494 11.73 12.19 -7.22
CA SER A 494 10.30 11.91 -7.38
C SER A 494 9.90 11.95 -8.84
N LEU A 495 9.03 11.02 -9.25
CA LEU A 495 8.59 10.87 -10.63
C LEU A 495 7.11 11.20 -10.81
N PHE A 496 6.24 10.44 -10.18
CA PHE A 496 4.77 10.58 -10.26
C PHE A 496 4.08 9.83 -9.11
N PRO A 497 2.85 10.20 -8.73
CA PRO A 497 1.99 9.39 -7.88
C PRO A 497 1.67 8.06 -8.57
N ARG A 498 1.77 6.94 -7.85
CA ARG A 498 1.41 5.64 -8.43
C ARG A 498 -0.09 5.60 -8.73
N PRO A 499 -0.52 5.26 -9.96
CA PRO A 499 -1.95 5.20 -10.27
C PRO A 499 -2.60 3.97 -9.61
N GLN A 500 -3.80 4.15 -9.08
CA GLN A 500 -4.69 3.06 -8.69
C GLN A 500 -5.76 2.92 -9.76
N LEU A 501 -5.80 1.77 -10.42
CA LEU A 501 -6.78 1.48 -11.46
C LEU A 501 -7.75 0.43 -10.96
N THR A 502 -9.03 0.79 -11.00
CA THR A 502 -10.14 -0.10 -10.66
C THR A 502 -11.11 -0.13 -11.81
N ALA A 503 -11.45 -1.32 -12.30
CA ALA A 503 -12.52 -1.46 -13.27
C ALA A 503 -13.85 -1.65 -12.55
N ILE A 504 -14.86 -0.92 -12.97
CA ILE A 504 -16.22 -0.99 -12.43
C ILE A 504 -17.24 -1.33 -13.54
N SER A 505 -18.28 -2.09 -13.17
CA SER A 505 -19.44 -2.31 -14.03
C SER A 505 -20.22 -1.00 -14.22
N GLN A 506 -20.78 -0.78 -15.41
CA GLN A 506 -21.69 0.33 -15.68
C GLN A 506 -22.99 0.27 -14.86
N SER A 507 -23.36 -0.93 -14.36
CA SER A 507 -24.51 -1.11 -13.45
C SER A 507 -24.23 -0.73 -11.99
N LEU A 508 -22.97 -0.45 -11.64
CA LEU A 508 -22.57 -0.07 -10.28
C LEU A 508 -22.49 1.45 -10.16
N HIS A 509 -23.18 2.01 -9.16
CA HIS A 509 -23.18 3.43 -8.87
C HIS A 509 -22.64 3.75 -7.48
N GLY A 510 -22.17 4.99 -7.26
CA GLY A 510 -21.67 5.47 -5.97
C GLY A 510 -20.27 4.97 -5.62
N PHE A 511 -19.55 4.34 -6.55
CA PHE A 511 -18.18 3.91 -6.34
C PHE A 511 -17.20 5.09 -6.48
N GLU A 512 -16.27 5.18 -5.54
CA GLU A 512 -15.19 6.17 -5.56
C GLU A 512 -13.87 5.46 -5.20
N VAL A 513 -12.78 5.79 -5.92
CA VAL A 513 -11.44 5.31 -5.56
C VAL A 513 -10.87 6.25 -4.50
N HIS A 514 -10.39 5.68 -3.39
CA HIS A 514 -9.74 6.43 -2.34
C HIS A 514 -8.23 6.51 -2.60
N PHE A 515 -7.59 7.66 -2.32
CA PHE A 515 -6.14 7.85 -2.52
C PHE A 515 -5.28 7.00 -1.57
N ARG A 516 -5.82 6.63 -0.38
CA ARG A 516 -5.21 5.62 0.50
C ARG A 516 -5.60 4.23 0.04
N GLN A 517 -4.61 3.40 -0.13
CA GLN A 517 -4.83 1.97 -0.32
C GLN A 517 -5.52 1.37 0.92
N PHE A 518 -6.41 0.42 0.74
CA PHE A 518 -7.16 -0.27 1.80
C PHE A 518 -8.16 0.59 2.59
N GLU A 519 -8.56 1.75 2.09
CA GLU A 519 -9.77 2.41 2.59
C GLU A 519 -11.02 1.80 1.95
N ASN A 520 -12.18 2.02 2.58
CA ASN A 520 -13.45 1.38 2.25
C ASN A 520 -13.77 1.43 0.74
N THR A 521 -13.53 0.34 0.03
CA THR A 521 -13.98 0.14 -1.36
C THR A 521 -15.49 -0.11 -1.38
N ILE A 522 -15.99 -0.87 -0.41
CA ILE A 522 -17.42 -1.14 -0.23
C ILE A 522 -17.98 -0.19 0.80
N THR A 523 -18.92 0.65 0.38
CA THR A 523 -19.57 1.68 1.22
C THR A 523 -21.09 1.55 1.15
N SER A 524 -21.81 2.19 2.09
CA SER A 524 -23.28 2.25 2.09
C SER A 524 -23.87 2.97 0.87
N ARG A 525 -23.05 3.78 0.15
CA ARG A 525 -23.46 4.54 -1.05
C ARG A 525 -23.54 3.70 -2.31
N LEU A 526 -23.00 2.48 -2.30
CA LEU A 526 -23.02 1.61 -3.47
C LEU A 526 -24.42 1.11 -3.76
N THR A 527 -24.83 1.22 -5.03
CA THR A 527 -26.09 0.67 -5.53
C THR A 527 -25.86 -0.03 -6.86
N LEU A 528 -26.65 -1.04 -7.16
CA LEU A 528 -26.70 -1.72 -8.46
C LEU A 528 -28.01 -1.38 -9.17
N ASP A 529 -27.97 -1.31 -10.50
CA ASP A 529 -29.18 -1.22 -11.29
C ASP A 529 -30.12 -2.39 -10.98
N ALA A 530 -31.43 -2.15 -11.04
CA ALA A 530 -32.42 -3.23 -10.93
C ALA A 530 -32.25 -4.20 -12.11
N GLN A 531 -32.12 -5.49 -11.80
CA GLN A 531 -32.04 -6.55 -12.81
C GLN A 531 -33.40 -6.84 -13.44
#